data_bf1005772c39f1a662a8e16b24ce0c3d
#
_entry.id   bf1005772c39f1a662a8e16b24ce0c3d
#
_cell.length_a   1.000
_cell.length_b   1.000
_cell.length_c   1.000
_cell.angle_alpha   90.00
_cell.angle_beta   90.00
_cell.angle_gamma   90.00
#
_symmetry.space_group_name_H-M   'P 1'
#
loop_
_entity.id
_entity.type
_entity.pdbx_description
1 polymer ?
#
loop_
_entity_poly.entity_id
_entity_poly.type
_entity_poly.pdbx_seq_one_letter_code
_entity_poly.pdbx_strand_id
1 'polypeptide(L)'
;MIKYKSKVLPSLDKFDISFRLTKIIDCKTEEYTEILIDKLSRLKNAKFDNILIPEFDYSLEGVILTQEIEYIKGRKCGMTVKKYRDKIYKDLVEGESDWTFNDFNFNNFIVVERLNKIYAVDFQSYNFIPSREERQKLWDNNVRMNNIIYEYITRELPFRKKYDKHSN
;
A
#
# COMPACT_ATOMS: atom_id res chain seq x y z
N MET A 1 10.93 12.70 -7.90
CA MET A 1 9.52 13.06 -8.18
C MET A 1 8.78 11.81 -8.64
N ILE A 2 7.65 11.50 -8.06
CA ILE A 2 6.84 10.31 -8.41
C ILE A 2 5.71 10.78 -9.33
N LYS A 3 5.59 10.18 -10.51
CA LYS A 3 4.51 10.46 -11.45
C LYS A 3 3.67 9.20 -11.65
N TYR A 4 2.36 9.35 -11.60
CA TYR A 4 1.41 8.28 -11.89
C TYR A 4 0.74 8.54 -13.25
N LYS A 5 0.75 7.54 -14.10
CA LYS A 5 -0.06 7.52 -15.34
C LYS A 5 -0.93 6.27 -15.31
N SER A 6 -2.21 6.43 -15.63
CA SER A 6 -3.08 5.28 -15.87
C SER A 6 -2.96 4.89 -17.34
N LYS A 7 -2.71 3.62 -17.61
CA LYS A 7 -2.71 3.05 -18.96
C LYS A 7 -3.75 1.94 -19.03
N VAL A 8 -4.69 2.09 -19.94
CA VAL A 8 -5.62 1.02 -20.28
C VAL A 8 -4.91 0.09 -21.24
N LEU A 9 -4.64 -1.14 -20.81
CA LEU A 9 -4.16 -2.19 -21.71
C LEU A 9 -5.37 -2.99 -22.17
N PRO A 10 -5.65 -3.09 -23.48
CA PRO A 10 -6.65 -3.99 -23.97
C PRO A 10 -6.19 -5.41 -23.66
N SER A 11 -6.95 -6.15 -22.85
CA SER A 11 -6.75 -7.58 -22.71
C SER A 11 -7.21 -8.28 -24.00
N LEU A 12 -6.54 -9.36 -24.36
CA LEU A 12 -6.91 -10.18 -25.52
C LEU A 12 -8.28 -10.88 -25.35
N ASP A 13 -8.80 -10.95 -24.13
CA ASP A 13 -10.13 -11.45 -23.83
C ASP A 13 -11.13 -10.29 -23.75
N LYS A 14 -12.13 -10.33 -24.64
CA LYS A 14 -13.11 -9.27 -24.90
C LYS A 14 -13.94 -8.79 -23.69
N PHE A 15 -13.70 -9.28 -22.46
CA PHE A 15 -14.48 -8.97 -21.27
C PHE A 15 -13.68 -8.48 -20.06
N ASP A 16 -12.35 -8.47 -20.12
CA ASP A 16 -11.53 -8.01 -19.00
C ASP A 16 -10.67 -6.82 -19.43
N ILE A 17 -11.14 -5.63 -19.09
CA ILE A 17 -10.29 -4.42 -19.20
C ILE A 17 -9.45 -4.40 -17.93
N SER A 18 -8.24 -4.94 -18.01
CA SER A 18 -7.27 -4.79 -16.93
C SER A 18 -6.67 -3.38 -16.99
N PHE A 19 -6.83 -2.64 -15.89
CA PHE A 19 -6.15 -1.36 -15.71
C PHE A 19 -4.81 -1.62 -15.03
N ARG A 20 -3.75 -1.00 -15.55
CA ARG A 20 -2.46 -0.95 -14.86
C ARG A 20 -2.11 0.49 -14.54
N LEU A 21 -1.53 0.69 -13.38
CA LEU A 21 -0.95 1.96 -12.95
C LEU A 21 0.53 1.97 -13.30
N THR A 22 0.98 2.98 -14.02
CA THR A 22 2.40 3.20 -14.26
C THR A 22 2.94 4.18 -13.22
N LYS A 23 3.92 3.75 -12.44
CA LYS A 23 4.65 4.56 -11.46
C LYS A 23 6.07 4.76 -11.95
N ILE A 24 6.50 6.01 -12.12
CA ILE A 24 7.85 6.37 -12.53
C ILE A 24 8.59 6.91 -11.31
N ILE A 25 9.73 6.33 -10.99
CA ILE A 25 10.55 6.64 -9.83
C ILE A 25 11.93 7.08 -10.32
N ASP A 26 12.29 8.30 -10.02
CA ASP A 26 13.65 8.79 -10.20
C ASP A 26 14.45 8.44 -8.93
N CYS A 27 15.29 7.42 -9.03
CA CYS A 27 16.07 6.90 -7.91
C CYS A 27 17.26 7.79 -7.53
N LYS A 28 17.61 8.77 -8.36
CA LYS A 28 18.72 9.73 -8.17
C LYS A 28 20.12 9.13 -8.20
N THR A 29 20.31 7.95 -7.64
CA THR A 29 21.61 7.27 -7.55
C THR A 29 21.50 5.82 -7.98
N GLU A 30 22.57 5.25 -8.49
CA GLU A 30 22.66 3.83 -8.85
C GLU A 30 22.49 2.96 -7.59
N GLU A 31 23.13 3.33 -6.48
CA GLU A 31 23.04 2.61 -5.21
C GLU A 31 21.59 2.47 -4.73
N TYR A 32 20.81 3.56 -4.74
CA TYR A 32 19.40 3.49 -4.34
C TYR A 32 18.57 2.67 -5.34
N THR A 33 18.93 2.72 -6.62
CA THR A 33 18.30 1.93 -7.67
C THR A 33 18.46 0.43 -7.41
N GLU A 34 19.70 0.00 -7.11
CA GLU A 34 20.00 -1.40 -6.80
C GLU A 34 19.25 -1.89 -5.55
N ILE A 35 19.23 -1.09 -4.48
CA ILE A 35 18.49 -1.39 -3.25
C ILE A 35 16.99 -1.56 -3.55
N LEU A 36 16.41 -0.68 -4.35
CA LEU A 36 15.00 -0.75 -4.69
C LEU A 36 14.67 -1.96 -5.56
N ILE A 37 15.51 -2.28 -6.54
CA ILE A 37 15.33 -3.47 -7.39
C ILE A 37 15.42 -4.75 -6.58
N ASP A 38 16.42 -4.88 -5.70
CA ASP A 38 16.53 -6.05 -4.82
C ASP A 38 15.27 -6.21 -3.95
N LYS A 39 14.81 -5.12 -3.35
CA LYS A 39 13.56 -5.09 -2.57
C LYS A 39 12.36 -5.56 -3.39
N LEU A 40 12.15 -5.01 -4.59
CA LEU A 40 11.03 -5.36 -5.45
C LEU A 40 11.10 -6.81 -5.92
N SER A 41 12.28 -7.30 -6.25
CA SER A 41 12.51 -8.69 -6.64
C SER A 41 12.14 -9.66 -5.50
N ARG A 42 12.54 -9.36 -4.28
CA ARG A 42 12.19 -10.15 -3.09
C ARG A 42 10.69 -10.07 -2.80
N LEU A 43 10.10 -8.88 -2.91
CA LEU A 43 8.68 -8.68 -2.64
C LEU A 43 7.77 -9.47 -3.61
N LYS A 44 8.17 -9.65 -4.86
CA LYS A 44 7.45 -10.52 -5.82
C LYS A 44 7.26 -11.95 -5.30
N ASN A 45 8.19 -12.43 -4.48
CA ASN A 45 8.18 -13.79 -3.92
C ASN A 45 7.68 -13.84 -2.47
N ALA A 46 7.35 -12.70 -1.88
CA ALA A 46 6.83 -12.64 -0.52
C ALA A 46 5.43 -13.27 -0.45
N LYS A 47 5.21 -14.08 0.57
CA LYS A 47 3.92 -14.71 0.82
C LYS A 47 3.36 -14.21 2.13
N PHE A 48 2.10 -13.82 2.07
CA PHE A 48 1.31 -13.41 3.23
C PHE A 48 0.05 -14.26 3.30
N ASP A 49 -0.48 -14.48 4.48
CA ASP A 49 -1.69 -15.30 4.67
C ASP A 49 -2.98 -14.54 4.32
N ASN A 50 -3.02 -13.26 4.66
CA ASN A 50 -4.22 -12.42 4.55
C ASN A 50 -4.09 -11.27 3.55
N ILE A 51 -2.85 -10.82 3.30
CA ILE A 51 -2.56 -9.69 2.41
C ILE A 51 -2.14 -10.23 1.04
N LEU A 52 -2.59 -9.58 0.00
CA LEU A 52 -2.16 -9.83 -1.37
C LEU A 52 -1.32 -8.65 -1.86
N ILE A 53 -0.28 -8.97 -2.61
CA ILE A 53 0.48 -7.99 -3.37
C ILE A 53 -0.12 -7.97 -4.79
N PRO A 54 -0.54 -6.80 -5.31
CA PRO A 54 -0.94 -6.68 -6.70
C PRO A 54 0.16 -7.17 -7.63
N GLU A 55 -0.20 -7.75 -8.76
CA GLU A 55 0.80 -8.09 -9.78
C GLU A 55 1.52 -6.82 -10.25
N PHE A 56 2.82 -6.89 -10.36
CA PHE A 56 3.61 -5.79 -10.87
C PHE A 56 4.83 -6.26 -11.64
N ASP A 57 5.24 -5.43 -12.59
CA ASP A 57 6.49 -5.54 -13.30
C ASP A 57 7.28 -4.22 -13.19
N TYR A 58 8.55 -4.28 -13.48
CA TYR A 58 9.39 -3.09 -13.50
C TYR A 58 10.43 -3.16 -14.60
N SER A 59 10.78 -2.00 -15.12
CA SER A 59 11.89 -1.80 -16.06
C SER A 59 12.78 -0.66 -15.58
N LEU A 60 14.03 -0.70 -15.98
CA LEU A 60 15.03 0.28 -15.59
C LEU A 60 15.66 0.92 -16.83
N GLU A 61 15.76 2.24 -16.80
CA GLU A 61 16.53 3.03 -17.77
C GLU A 61 17.41 4.03 -17.00
N GLY A 62 18.70 3.72 -16.92
CA GLY A 62 19.63 4.44 -16.02
C GLY A 62 19.18 4.35 -14.56
N VAL A 63 18.87 5.48 -13.94
CA VAL A 63 18.33 5.56 -12.57
C VAL A 63 16.81 5.80 -12.52
N ILE A 64 16.15 5.68 -13.66
CA ILE A 64 14.68 5.80 -13.76
C ILE A 64 14.06 4.42 -13.75
N LEU A 65 13.35 4.11 -12.68
CA LEU A 65 12.59 2.88 -12.53
C LEU A 65 11.13 3.13 -12.93
N THR A 66 10.64 2.32 -13.83
CA THR A 66 9.22 2.32 -14.22
C THR A 66 8.57 1.05 -13.67
N GLN A 67 7.52 1.20 -12.85
CA GLN A 67 6.69 0.10 -12.37
C GLN A 67 5.34 0.10 -13.09
N GLU A 68 4.91 -1.06 -13.53
CA GLU A 68 3.54 -1.30 -13.97
C GLU A 68 2.84 -2.19 -12.94
N ILE A 69 1.79 -1.68 -12.31
CA ILE A 69 1.12 -2.30 -11.16
C ILE A 69 -0.33 -2.55 -11.53
N GLU A 70 -0.83 -3.74 -11.25
CA GLU A 70 -2.25 -4.06 -11.35
C GLU A 70 -3.10 -3.05 -10.56
N TYR A 71 -4.12 -2.48 -11.19
CA TYR A 71 -5.04 -1.57 -10.53
C TYR A 71 -6.10 -2.34 -9.73
N ILE A 72 -6.08 -2.17 -8.43
CA ILE A 72 -7.05 -2.79 -7.53
C ILE A 72 -8.22 -1.83 -7.28
N LYS A 73 -9.38 -2.17 -7.80
CA LYS A 73 -10.61 -1.43 -7.52
C LYS A 73 -11.20 -1.89 -6.19
N GLY A 74 -11.06 -1.05 -5.18
CA GLY A 74 -11.56 -1.34 -3.84
C GLY A 74 -11.64 -0.09 -2.97
N ARG A 75 -11.91 -0.28 -1.70
CA ARG A 75 -11.98 0.77 -0.69
C ARG A 75 -10.69 0.82 0.10
N LYS A 76 -10.18 2.01 0.39
CA LYS A 76 -9.06 2.17 1.32
C LYS A 76 -9.43 1.58 2.69
N CYS A 77 -8.52 0.82 3.27
CA CYS A 77 -8.68 0.26 4.60
C CYS A 77 -8.51 1.38 5.63
N GLY A 78 -9.63 1.93 6.11
CA GLY A 78 -9.56 2.87 7.24
C GLY A 78 -9.22 2.14 8.55
N MET A 79 -8.68 2.87 9.53
CA MET A 79 -8.35 2.36 10.87
C MET A 79 -9.54 1.74 11.63
N THR A 80 -10.74 2.12 11.26
CA THR A 80 -11.96 1.81 12.00
C THR A 80 -12.45 0.36 11.87
N VAL A 81 -11.94 -0.39 10.88
CA VAL A 81 -12.39 -1.76 10.65
C VAL A 81 -11.43 -2.74 11.31
N LYS A 82 -11.69 -3.04 12.59
CA LYS A 82 -10.88 -3.96 13.41
C LYS A 82 -10.55 -5.28 12.69
N LYS A 83 -11.52 -5.87 12.01
CA LYS A 83 -11.35 -7.14 11.27
C LYS A 83 -10.18 -7.10 10.29
N TYR A 84 -10.02 -6.03 9.53
CA TYR A 84 -8.94 -5.91 8.54
C TYR A 84 -7.62 -5.57 9.22
N ARG A 85 -7.65 -4.72 10.23
CA ARG A 85 -6.47 -4.39 11.02
C ARG A 85 -5.85 -5.62 11.66
N ASP A 86 -6.66 -6.51 12.23
CA ASP A 86 -6.18 -7.73 12.87
C ASP A 86 -5.53 -8.69 11.84
N LYS A 87 -6.07 -8.77 10.62
CA LYS A 87 -5.48 -9.54 9.52
C LYS A 87 -4.14 -8.98 9.06
N ILE A 88 -4.06 -7.65 8.91
CA ILE A 88 -2.83 -6.96 8.52
C ILE A 88 -1.76 -7.15 9.61
N TYR A 89 -2.13 -7.04 10.88
CA TYR A 89 -1.24 -7.28 12.01
C TYR A 89 -0.65 -8.69 11.98
N LYS A 90 -1.47 -9.69 11.77
CA LYS A 90 -1.01 -11.08 11.69
C LYS A 90 0.08 -11.25 10.64
N ASP A 91 -0.10 -10.70 9.46
CA ASP A 91 0.87 -10.86 8.38
C ASP A 91 2.15 -10.03 8.60
N LEU A 92 2.02 -8.79 9.08
CA LEU A 92 3.14 -7.87 9.15
C LEU A 92 3.94 -7.93 10.45
N VAL A 93 3.36 -8.47 11.51
CA VAL A 93 4.02 -8.55 12.82
C VAL A 93 4.26 -10.00 13.25
N GLU A 94 3.22 -10.84 13.14
CA GLU A 94 3.28 -12.23 13.59
C GLU A 94 3.70 -13.20 12.50
N GLY A 95 3.54 -12.83 11.24
CA GLY A 95 3.80 -13.68 10.09
C GLY A 95 5.27 -14.04 9.91
N GLU A 96 5.50 -15.13 9.18
CA GLU A 96 6.83 -15.64 8.85
C GLU A 96 7.48 -14.90 7.68
N SER A 97 6.77 -13.98 7.04
CA SER A 97 7.26 -13.29 5.83
C SER A 97 8.40 -12.33 6.09
N ASP A 98 8.63 -11.90 7.33
CA ASP A 98 9.63 -10.89 7.75
C ASP A 98 9.49 -9.52 7.04
N TRP A 99 8.43 -9.33 6.29
CA TRP A 99 8.13 -8.08 5.63
C TRP A 99 7.21 -7.22 6.48
N THR A 100 7.52 -5.94 6.57
CA THR A 100 6.68 -4.93 7.21
C THR A 100 6.78 -3.59 6.51
N PHE A 101 6.03 -2.60 6.97
CA PHE A 101 6.05 -1.25 6.46
C PHE A 101 6.82 -0.33 7.39
N ASN A 102 7.71 0.50 6.85
CA ASN A 102 8.34 1.58 7.61
C ASN A 102 7.36 2.71 7.87
N ASP A 103 6.57 3.04 6.86
CA ASP A 103 5.51 4.04 6.96
C ASP A 103 4.17 3.32 6.91
N PHE A 104 3.74 2.84 8.07
CA PHE A 104 2.52 2.07 8.20
C PHE A 104 1.32 3.01 8.14
N ASN A 105 0.75 3.11 6.95
CA ASN A 105 -0.47 3.85 6.72
C ASN A 105 -1.57 2.91 6.23
N PHE A 106 -2.68 2.83 6.97
CA PHE A 106 -3.82 2.00 6.55
C PHE A 106 -4.38 2.40 5.17
N ASN A 107 -4.10 3.61 4.69
CA ASN A 107 -4.44 4.02 3.33
C ASN A 107 -3.64 3.28 2.24
N ASN A 108 -2.53 2.61 2.61
CA ASN A 108 -1.75 1.77 1.72
C ASN A 108 -2.33 0.35 1.56
N PHE A 109 -3.50 0.11 2.14
CA PHE A 109 -4.25 -1.12 1.98
C PHE A 109 -5.58 -0.86 1.30
N ILE A 110 -5.90 -1.68 0.30
CA ILE A 110 -7.16 -1.65 -0.43
C ILE A 110 -7.94 -2.91 -0.12
N VAL A 111 -9.16 -2.74 0.37
CA VAL A 111 -10.07 -3.84 0.67
C VAL A 111 -11.03 -4.05 -0.48
N VAL A 112 -11.08 -5.27 -1.01
CA VAL A 112 -12.08 -5.72 -1.97
C VAL A 112 -13.10 -6.57 -1.21
N GLU A 113 -14.14 -5.91 -0.68
CA GLU A 113 -15.09 -6.52 0.27
C GLU A 113 -15.80 -7.76 -0.27
N ARG A 114 -16.26 -7.72 -1.52
CA ARG A 114 -16.93 -8.86 -2.16
C ARG A 114 -16.08 -10.13 -2.22
N LEU A 115 -14.75 -9.97 -2.24
CA LEU A 115 -13.80 -11.07 -2.27
C LEU A 115 -13.19 -11.35 -0.89
N ASN A 116 -13.49 -10.52 0.10
CA ASN A 116 -12.87 -10.53 1.44
C ASN A 116 -11.32 -10.51 1.38
N LYS A 117 -10.76 -9.76 0.41
CA LYS A 117 -9.31 -9.66 0.16
C LYS A 117 -8.80 -8.28 0.54
N ILE A 118 -7.55 -8.26 1.01
CA ILE A 118 -6.80 -7.06 1.34
C ILE A 118 -5.57 -7.01 0.43
N TYR A 119 -5.44 -5.93 -0.32
CA TYR A 119 -4.27 -5.68 -1.16
C TYR A 119 -3.40 -4.61 -0.54
N ALA A 120 -2.11 -4.88 -0.44
CA ALA A 120 -1.14 -3.91 -0.01
C ALA A 120 -0.55 -3.19 -1.23
N VAL A 121 -0.52 -1.86 -1.18
CA VAL A 121 0.00 -0.99 -2.25
C VAL A 121 1.14 -0.13 -1.72
N ASP A 122 1.82 0.63 -2.56
CA ASP A 122 2.97 1.46 -2.21
C ASP A 122 4.22 0.67 -1.77
N PHE A 123 4.76 -0.10 -2.70
CA PHE A 123 5.86 -1.05 -2.48
C PHE A 123 7.16 -0.43 -1.97
N GLN A 124 7.35 0.87 -2.08
CA GLN A 124 8.56 1.55 -1.57
C GLN A 124 8.62 1.56 -0.04
N SER A 125 7.44 1.55 0.61
CA SER A 125 7.34 1.58 2.07
C SER A 125 7.55 0.21 2.73
N TYR A 126 7.72 -0.86 1.96
CA TYR A 126 8.00 -2.20 2.48
C TYR A 126 9.47 -2.36 2.84
N ASN A 127 9.72 -3.00 3.96
CA ASN A 127 11.07 -3.39 4.38
C ASN A 127 11.08 -4.80 4.93
N PHE A 128 12.22 -5.44 4.74
CA PHE A 128 12.51 -6.73 5.32
C PHE A 128 13.06 -6.55 6.73
N ILE A 129 12.31 -6.94 7.75
CA ILE A 129 12.68 -6.82 9.17
C ILE A 129 12.45 -8.17 9.84
N PRO A 130 13.50 -9.01 9.97
CA PRO A 130 13.38 -10.34 10.56
C PRO A 130 12.93 -10.32 12.02
N SER A 131 13.34 -9.30 12.78
CA SER A 131 12.99 -9.20 14.20
C SER A 131 11.51 -8.88 14.41
N ARG A 132 10.78 -9.83 15.00
CA ARG A 132 9.38 -9.63 15.38
C ARG A 132 9.21 -8.48 16.36
N GLU A 133 10.16 -8.30 17.29
CA GLU A 133 10.11 -7.21 18.25
C GLU A 133 10.21 -5.83 17.58
N GLU A 134 11.07 -5.72 16.57
CA GLU A 134 11.18 -4.48 15.78
C GLU A 134 9.91 -4.22 14.95
N ARG A 135 9.34 -5.25 14.34
CA ARG A 135 8.06 -5.13 13.62
C ARG A 135 6.93 -4.71 14.56
N GLN A 136 6.89 -5.24 15.79
CA GLN A 136 5.91 -4.84 16.79
C GLN A 136 6.08 -3.37 17.19
N LYS A 137 7.30 -2.91 17.44
CA LYS A 137 7.57 -1.50 17.75
C LYS A 137 7.14 -0.56 16.65
N LEU A 138 7.41 -0.93 15.39
CA LEU A 138 6.96 -0.16 14.22
C LEU A 138 5.42 -0.11 14.13
N TRP A 139 4.76 -1.24 14.34
CA TRP A 139 3.30 -1.31 14.38
C TRP A 139 2.71 -0.38 15.43
N ASP A 140 3.18 -0.49 16.67
CA ASP A 140 2.67 0.30 17.80
C ASP A 140 2.85 1.81 17.56
N ASN A 141 4.01 2.21 17.04
CA ASN A 141 4.28 3.61 16.69
C ASN A 141 3.34 4.10 15.61
N ASN A 142 3.12 3.34 14.56
CA ASN A 142 2.26 3.72 13.44
C ASN A 142 0.78 3.76 13.83
N VAL A 143 0.32 2.80 14.65
CA VAL A 143 -1.05 2.82 15.19
C VAL A 143 -1.27 4.05 16.05
N ARG A 144 -0.32 4.39 16.90
CA ARG A 144 -0.38 5.60 17.72
C ARG A 144 -0.45 6.88 16.86
N MET A 145 0.39 7.00 15.84
CA MET A 145 0.38 8.15 14.92
C MET A 145 -0.94 8.25 14.15
N ASN A 146 -1.45 7.14 13.65
CA ASN A 146 -2.74 7.12 12.96
C ASN A 146 -3.90 7.51 13.90
N ASN A 147 -3.87 7.11 15.17
CA ASN A 147 -4.87 7.53 16.17
C ASN A 147 -4.84 9.05 16.38
N ILE A 148 -3.66 9.64 16.52
CA ILE A 148 -3.50 11.09 16.67
C ILE A 148 -4.07 11.82 15.46
N ILE A 149 -3.76 11.38 14.25
CA ILE A 149 -4.27 11.97 13.01
C ILE A 149 -5.79 11.82 12.94
N TYR A 150 -6.33 10.66 13.30
CA TYR A 150 -7.78 10.42 13.31
C TYR A 150 -8.50 11.34 14.31
N GLU A 151 -7.97 11.49 15.53
CA GLU A 151 -8.53 12.41 16.53
C GLU A 151 -8.50 13.86 16.05
N TYR A 152 -7.40 14.28 15.43
CA TYR A 152 -7.29 15.62 14.86
C TYR A 152 -8.35 15.85 13.77
N ILE A 153 -8.47 14.95 12.80
CA ILE A 153 -9.43 15.04 11.71
C ILE A 153 -10.87 15.03 12.23
N THR A 154 -11.18 14.21 13.24
CA THR A 154 -12.54 14.11 13.81
C THR A 154 -12.92 15.31 14.64
N ARG A 155 -11.97 15.98 15.27
CA ARG A 155 -12.21 17.26 15.98
C ARG A 155 -12.50 18.40 15.02
N GLU A 156 -11.88 18.40 13.84
CA GLU A 156 -12.10 19.40 12.78
C GLU A 156 -13.40 19.16 11.97
N LEU A 157 -13.88 17.92 11.88
CA LEU A 157 -15.07 17.55 11.10
C LEU A 157 -16.41 18.14 11.58
N PRO A 158 -16.67 18.46 12.89
CA PRO A 158 -17.90 19.12 13.31
C PRO A 158 -18.15 20.45 12.62
N PHE A 159 -17.09 21.14 12.22
CA PHE A 159 -17.19 22.41 11.49
C PHE A 159 -17.62 22.24 10.04
N ARG A 160 -17.25 21.17 9.35
CA ARG A 160 -17.64 20.92 7.95
C ARG A 160 -19.11 20.53 7.80
N LYS A 161 -19.67 19.74 8.72
CA LYS A 161 -21.09 19.34 8.68
C LYS A 161 -22.08 20.50 8.83
N LYS A 162 -21.66 21.65 9.32
CA LYS A 162 -22.49 22.84 9.41
C LYS A 162 -22.65 23.60 8.09
N TYR A 163 -21.70 23.45 7.17
CA TYR A 163 -21.74 24.18 5.89
C TYR A 163 -22.52 23.44 4.79
N ASP A 164 -22.61 22.10 4.84
CA ASP A 164 -23.35 21.31 3.83
C ASP A 164 -24.88 21.32 4.03
N LYS A 165 -25.39 21.90 5.13
CA LYS A 165 -26.83 22.01 5.40
C LYS A 165 -27.52 23.27 4.84
N HIS A 166 -26.77 24.15 4.18
CA HIS A 166 -27.29 25.40 3.62
C HIS A 166 -27.16 25.51 2.10
N SER A 167 -26.91 24.39 1.41
CA SER A 167 -26.92 24.31 -0.05
C SER A 167 -28.06 23.42 -0.51
N ASN A 168 -29.28 23.92 -0.35
CA ASN A 168 -30.48 23.45 -1.06
C ASN A 168 -31.25 24.68 -1.55
#